data_9d4d16102298119db3dbfcb8b4129457
#
_entry.id   9d4d16102298119db3dbfcb8b4129457
#
_cell.length_a   1.000
_cell.length_b   1.000
_cell.length_c   1.000
_cell.angle_alpha   90.00
_cell.angle_beta   90.00
_cell.angle_gamma   90.00
#
_symmetry.space_group_name_H-M   'P 1'
#
loop_
_entity.id
_entity.type
_entity.pdbx_description
1 polymer ?
#
loop_
_entity_poly.entity_id
_entity_poly.type
_entity_poly.pdbx_seq_one_letter_code
_entity_poly.pdbx_strand_id
1 'polypeptide(L)'
;VFTLESGAPFGPFSRTPQLSMDANLGEHFTLTASAIWQMQYTSAGPDGQSANYIKYGCTPEGYLGATLKFGGWMARAGVDILSIKPRTTGTIKYKDETGAEKTTTAKVSDRITTASPFVYMQYVKGKLALKAKTIYASAGEHYNIQGGYGITKKFEDLGEDGHYEYAPTHSSSTWFTVSYGKKWAPMLMVGYYKNFGTSEDLYNPGNDGKVLE
;
A
#
# COMPACT_ATOMS: atom_id res chain seq x y z
N VAL A 1 -24.14 2.40 -10.76
CA VAL A 1 -24.30 0.98 -10.39
C VAL A 1 -23.46 0.77 -9.15
N PHE A 2 -24.11 0.57 -8.00
CA PHE A 2 -23.41 0.17 -6.79
C PHE A 2 -23.01 -1.31 -6.95
N THR A 3 -21.74 -1.60 -6.89
CA THR A 3 -21.21 -2.95 -6.85
C THR A 3 -20.88 -3.29 -5.40
N LEU A 4 -21.18 -4.51 -4.94
CA LEU A 4 -20.89 -4.93 -3.57
C LEU A 4 -19.39 -4.91 -3.25
N GLU A 5 -18.54 -5.00 -4.30
CA GLU A 5 -17.10 -4.89 -4.19
C GLU A 5 -16.59 -3.45 -3.98
N SER A 6 -17.50 -2.44 -3.99
CA SER A 6 -17.12 -1.04 -3.73
C SER A 6 -16.99 -0.80 -2.24
N GLY A 7 -15.80 -0.69 -1.76
CA GLY A 7 -15.48 -0.42 -0.36
C GLY A 7 -14.43 -1.37 0.19
N ALA A 8 -13.79 -0.90 1.20
CA ALA A 8 -12.74 -1.64 1.86
C ALA A 8 -13.34 -2.86 2.63
N PRO A 9 -12.67 -3.99 2.71
CA PRO A 9 -11.30 -4.25 2.24
C PRO A 9 -11.23 -4.71 0.77
N PHE A 10 -12.32 -4.72 0.01
CA PHE A 10 -12.42 -5.37 -1.29
C PHE A 10 -12.34 -4.40 -2.47
N GLY A 11 -12.65 -3.13 -2.26
CA GLY A 11 -12.55 -2.08 -3.27
C GLY A 11 -11.81 -0.86 -2.73
N PRO A 12 -10.70 -0.42 -3.34
CA PRO A 12 -10.02 0.79 -2.94
C PRO A 12 -10.89 2.01 -3.22
N PHE A 13 -10.77 3.01 -2.37
CA PHE A 13 -11.45 4.27 -2.53
C PHE A 13 -10.44 5.41 -2.54
N SER A 14 -10.17 5.95 -3.72
CA SER A 14 -9.24 7.07 -3.91
C SER A 14 -9.84 8.11 -4.85
N ARG A 15 -9.68 9.38 -4.51
CA ARG A 15 -10.03 10.55 -5.34
C ARG A 15 -8.82 11.44 -5.43
N THR A 16 -7.87 11.09 -6.26
CA THR A 16 -6.57 11.73 -6.34
C THR A 16 -6.24 12.13 -7.77
N PRO A 17 -5.50 13.22 -7.97
CA PRO A 17 -4.93 13.54 -9.27
C PRO A 17 -4.05 12.39 -9.75
N GLN A 18 -4.18 12.03 -11.03
CA GLN A 18 -3.33 11.01 -11.65
C GLN A 18 -2.96 11.40 -13.07
N LEU A 19 -1.80 10.98 -13.49
CA LEU A 19 -1.37 10.99 -14.88
C LEU A 19 -1.22 9.54 -15.32
N SER A 20 -1.98 9.13 -16.35
CA SER A 20 -1.97 7.76 -16.86
C SER A 20 -1.64 7.73 -18.33
N MET A 21 -0.94 6.69 -18.75
CA MET A 21 -0.60 6.41 -20.14
C MET A 21 -0.93 4.95 -20.44
N ASP A 22 -1.68 4.75 -21.54
CA ASP A 22 -2.01 3.43 -22.07
C ASP A 22 -1.28 3.20 -23.41
N ALA A 23 -0.63 2.06 -23.53
CA ALA A 23 -0.04 1.57 -24.75
C ALA A 23 -0.82 0.33 -25.24
N ASN A 24 -1.58 0.47 -26.32
CA ASN A 24 -2.31 -0.62 -26.92
C ASN A 24 -1.39 -1.42 -27.85
N LEU A 25 -1.16 -2.68 -27.53
CA LEU A 25 -0.34 -3.61 -28.28
C LEU A 25 -1.26 -4.63 -28.98
N GLY A 26 -1.79 -4.21 -30.12
CA GLY A 26 -2.81 -4.96 -30.85
C GLY A 26 -4.23 -4.76 -30.30
N GLU A 27 -5.15 -5.64 -30.69
CA GLU A 27 -6.59 -5.52 -30.36
C GLU A 27 -6.96 -5.97 -28.94
N HIS A 28 -6.11 -6.76 -28.31
CA HIS A 28 -6.45 -7.47 -27.11
C HIS A 28 -5.60 -7.10 -25.89
N PHE A 29 -4.45 -6.50 -26.10
CA PHE A 29 -3.48 -6.26 -25.06
C PHE A 29 -3.18 -4.77 -24.86
N THR A 30 -3.25 -4.30 -23.61
CA THR A 30 -2.94 -2.92 -23.23
C THR A 30 -1.98 -2.92 -22.03
N LEU A 31 -0.92 -2.15 -22.14
CA LEU A 31 -0.07 -1.79 -21.00
C LEU A 31 -0.50 -0.44 -20.44
N THR A 32 -0.57 -0.30 -19.15
CA THR A 32 -0.91 0.95 -18.44
C THR A 32 0.20 1.32 -17.46
N ALA A 33 0.63 2.58 -17.49
CA ALA A 33 1.47 3.17 -16.47
C ALA A 33 0.77 4.40 -15.91
N SER A 34 0.80 4.59 -14.58
CA SER A 34 0.20 5.77 -13.94
C SER A 34 1.07 6.30 -12.81
N ALA A 35 1.08 7.62 -12.65
CA ALA A 35 1.57 8.32 -11.49
C ALA A 35 0.36 8.92 -10.75
N ILE A 36 0.23 8.62 -9.46
CA ILE A 36 -0.94 8.93 -8.64
C ILE A 36 -0.50 9.75 -7.43
N TRP A 37 -1.13 10.90 -7.19
CA TRP A 37 -0.82 11.77 -6.05
C TRP A 37 -1.83 11.55 -4.93
N GLN A 38 -1.48 10.76 -3.92
CA GLN A 38 -2.32 10.40 -2.76
C GLN A 38 -2.39 11.53 -1.72
N MET A 39 -2.98 12.67 -2.09
CA MET A 39 -2.98 13.87 -1.23
C MET A 39 -3.83 13.74 0.03
N GLN A 40 -4.82 12.85 0.05
CA GLN A 40 -5.76 12.64 1.16
C GLN A 40 -5.51 11.32 1.90
N TYR A 41 -4.58 10.53 1.42
CA TYR A 41 -4.24 9.27 2.04
C TYR A 41 -3.48 9.48 3.35
N THR A 42 -3.86 8.72 4.36
CA THR A 42 -3.17 8.68 5.64
C THR A 42 -2.55 7.31 5.83
N SER A 43 -1.25 7.29 6.12
CA SER A 43 -0.55 6.07 6.49
C SER A 43 -0.51 5.92 8.01
N ALA A 44 -0.61 4.69 8.51
CA ALA A 44 -0.50 4.36 9.91
C ALA A 44 0.93 3.94 10.25
N GLY A 45 1.56 4.65 11.19
CA GLY A 45 2.91 4.39 11.64
C GLY A 45 3.05 4.48 13.16
N PRO A 46 4.26 4.32 13.71
CA PRO A 46 4.51 4.38 15.15
C PRO A 46 4.03 5.67 15.82
N ASP A 47 4.06 6.78 15.09
CA ASP A 47 3.60 8.09 15.57
C ASP A 47 2.13 8.38 15.21
N GLY A 48 1.36 7.34 14.89
CA GLY A 48 -0.05 7.43 14.55
C GLY A 48 -0.33 7.57 13.06
N GLN A 49 -1.56 7.99 12.71
CA GLN A 49 -1.97 8.18 11.33
C GLN A 49 -1.65 9.58 10.83
N SER A 50 -1.00 9.70 9.67
CA SER A 50 -0.69 10.99 9.07
C SER A 50 -0.63 10.93 7.54
N ALA A 51 -1.17 11.97 6.88
CA ALA A 51 -0.96 12.23 5.46
C ALA A 51 0.43 12.83 5.16
N ASN A 52 1.17 13.24 6.17
CA ASN A 52 2.48 13.86 6.01
C ASN A 52 3.53 12.87 5.51
N TYR A 53 3.42 11.58 5.86
CA TYR A 53 4.40 10.58 5.46
C TYR A 53 4.55 10.47 3.94
N ILE A 54 3.44 10.55 3.20
CA ILE A 54 3.49 10.57 1.74
C ILE A 54 3.90 11.95 1.20
N LYS A 55 3.48 13.04 1.84
CA LYS A 55 3.87 14.40 1.46
C LYS A 55 5.36 14.66 1.64
N TYR A 56 5.95 14.18 2.73
CA TYR A 56 7.40 14.28 2.97
C TYR A 56 8.20 13.50 1.92
N GLY A 57 7.62 12.44 1.37
CA GLY A 57 8.21 11.67 0.29
C GLY A 57 8.34 12.44 -1.01
N CYS A 58 7.41 13.34 -1.31
CA CYS A 58 7.28 14.08 -2.58
C CYS A 58 7.31 13.14 -3.82
N THR A 59 6.94 11.88 -3.64
CA THR A 59 7.01 10.86 -4.68
C THR A 59 5.58 10.40 -4.98
N PRO A 60 5.12 10.48 -6.24
CA PRO A 60 3.84 9.90 -6.59
C PRO A 60 3.87 8.38 -6.41
N GLU A 61 2.74 7.80 -6.11
CA GLU A 61 2.51 6.37 -6.18
C GLU A 61 2.57 5.96 -7.65
N GLY A 62 3.30 4.90 -7.97
CA GLY A 62 3.49 4.39 -9.31
C GLY A 62 2.65 3.15 -9.55
N TYR A 63 1.89 3.12 -10.64
CA TYR A 63 1.14 1.94 -11.06
C TYR A 63 1.65 1.45 -12.41
N LEU A 64 1.89 0.15 -12.52
CA LEU A 64 2.18 -0.56 -13.77
C LEU A 64 1.23 -1.75 -13.91
N GLY A 65 0.59 -1.89 -15.07
CA GLY A 65 -0.36 -2.97 -15.30
C GLY A 65 -0.50 -3.39 -16.75
N ALA A 66 -0.96 -4.62 -16.93
CA ALA A 66 -1.28 -5.22 -18.20
C ALA A 66 -2.73 -5.69 -18.22
N THR A 67 -3.45 -5.42 -19.29
CA THR A 67 -4.83 -5.83 -19.50
C THR A 67 -4.94 -6.65 -20.78
N LEU A 68 -5.58 -7.81 -20.67
CA LEU A 68 -5.93 -8.69 -21.79
C LEU A 68 -7.45 -8.77 -21.93
N LYS A 69 -7.98 -8.60 -23.15
CA LYS A 69 -9.41 -8.68 -23.46
C LYS A 69 -9.65 -9.58 -24.67
N PHE A 70 -10.49 -10.58 -24.54
CA PHE A 70 -10.91 -11.46 -25.65
C PHE A 70 -12.23 -12.17 -25.33
N GLY A 71 -13.13 -12.27 -26.28
CA GLY A 71 -14.30 -13.15 -26.24
C GLY A 71 -15.20 -13.01 -25.00
N GLY A 72 -15.33 -11.83 -24.38
CA GLY A 72 -16.09 -11.64 -23.13
C GLY A 72 -15.25 -11.77 -21.85
N TRP A 73 -14.00 -12.18 -21.97
CA TRP A 73 -13.01 -12.18 -20.87
C TRP A 73 -12.26 -10.85 -20.82
N MET A 74 -11.96 -10.42 -19.61
CA MET A 74 -10.96 -9.40 -19.32
C MET A 74 -10.12 -9.90 -18.14
N ALA A 75 -8.82 -9.90 -18.30
CA ALA A 75 -7.85 -10.13 -17.23
C ALA A 75 -6.95 -8.90 -17.12
N ARG A 76 -6.67 -8.48 -15.89
CA ARG A 76 -5.72 -7.41 -15.59
C ARG A 76 -4.81 -7.86 -14.45
N ALA A 77 -3.52 -7.72 -14.65
CA ALA A 77 -2.53 -7.88 -13.60
C ALA A 77 -1.71 -6.58 -13.51
N GLY A 78 -1.30 -6.22 -12.32
CA GLY A 78 -0.51 -5.03 -12.11
C GLY A 78 0.17 -5.00 -10.76
N VAL A 79 1.02 -4.02 -10.60
CA VAL A 79 1.71 -3.71 -9.35
C VAL A 79 1.62 -2.22 -9.09
N ASP A 80 1.34 -1.91 -7.86
CA ASP A 80 1.40 -0.56 -7.32
C ASP A 80 2.66 -0.39 -6.47
N ILE A 81 3.33 0.75 -6.60
CA ILE A 81 4.59 1.07 -5.93
C ILE A 81 4.38 2.35 -5.13
N LEU A 82 4.41 2.21 -3.81
CA LEU A 82 4.27 3.32 -2.87
C LEU A 82 5.60 3.61 -2.19
N SER A 83 5.99 4.89 -2.09
CA SER A 83 7.17 5.32 -1.34
C SER A 83 6.79 6.42 -0.36
N ILE A 84 6.88 6.12 0.92
CA ILE A 84 6.57 7.04 2.02
C ILE A 84 7.82 7.41 2.81
N LYS A 85 7.81 8.60 3.41
CA LYS A 85 8.86 9.09 4.29
C LYS A 85 8.28 9.30 5.69
N PRO A 86 8.55 8.41 6.66
CA PRO A 86 7.95 8.45 7.98
C PRO A 86 8.26 9.75 8.75
N ARG A 87 9.48 10.26 8.59
CA ARG A 87 9.95 11.45 9.31
C ARG A 87 11.00 12.22 8.51
N THR A 88 11.25 13.45 8.90
CA THR A 88 12.22 14.36 8.25
C THR A 88 13.42 14.67 9.11
N THR A 89 13.33 14.38 10.42
CA THR A 89 14.37 14.65 11.41
C THR A 89 14.54 13.45 12.34
N GLY A 90 15.75 13.24 12.80
CA GLY A 90 16.14 12.23 13.79
C GLY A 90 16.96 12.85 14.92
N THR A 91 17.08 12.15 16.02
CA THR A 91 17.89 12.56 17.19
C THR A 91 19.25 11.90 17.09
N ILE A 92 20.32 12.71 17.22
CA ILE A 92 21.70 12.23 17.26
C ILE A 92 22.26 12.54 18.64
N LYS A 93 22.93 11.54 19.24
CA LYS A 93 23.70 11.70 20.48
C LYS A 93 25.18 11.92 20.15
N TYR A 94 25.78 12.88 20.81
CA TYR A 94 27.20 13.19 20.69
C TYR A 94 27.81 13.58 22.04
N LYS A 95 29.11 13.49 22.17
CA LYS A 95 29.85 14.02 23.33
C LYS A 95 30.36 15.42 23.01
N ASP A 96 30.11 16.35 23.93
CA ASP A 96 30.68 17.70 23.82
C ASP A 96 32.19 17.72 24.22
N GLU A 97 32.80 18.88 24.16
CA GLU A 97 34.23 19.08 24.51
C GLU A 97 34.56 18.71 25.97
N THR A 98 33.55 18.67 26.84
CA THR A 98 33.70 18.25 28.26
C THR A 98 33.47 16.77 28.47
N GLY A 99 33.14 16.01 27.42
CA GLY A 99 32.81 14.58 27.47
C GLY A 99 31.37 14.29 27.92
N ALA A 100 30.53 15.31 28.11
CA ALA A 100 29.13 15.14 28.44
C ALA A 100 28.30 14.73 27.22
N GLU A 101 27.36 13.79 27.42
CA GLU A 101 26.44 13.39 26.35
C GLU A 101 25.39 14.47 26.10
N LYS A 102 25.23 14.88 24.86
CA LYS A 102 24.23 15.81 24.38
C LYS A 102 23.48 15.23 23.18
N THR A 103 22.29 15.77 22.94
CA THR A 103 21.44 15.41 21.83
C THR A 103 21.28 16.59 20.88
N THR A 104 21.26 16.33 19.59
CA THR A 104 20.91 17.31 18.57
C THR A 104 19.98 16.68 17.54
N THR A 105 19.31 17.51 16.75
CA THR A 105 18.42 17.05 15.70
C THR A 105 19.11 17.16 14.34
N ALA A 106 19.11 16.08 13.58
CA ALA A 106 19.61 16.05 12.21
C ALA A 106 18.51 15.71 11.21
N LYS A 107 18.71 16.07 9.94
CA LYS A 107 17.82 15.67 8.85
C LYS A 107 18.06 14.19 8.52
N VAL A 108 16.98 13.41 8.45
CA VAL A 108 17.01 12.02 8.01
C VAL A 108 16.22 11.86 6.72
N SER A 109 16.53 10.81 5.96
CA SER A 109 15.90 10.51 4.68
C SER A 109 15.32 9.09 4.62
N ASP A 110 14.98 8.54 5.77
CA ASP A 110 14.41 7.21 5.89
C ASP A 110 13.18 7.07 4.99
N ARG A 111 13.11 5.97 4.23
CA ARG A 111 11.99 5.68 3.33
C ARG A 111 11.54 4.25 3.45
N ILE A 112 10.25 4.06 3.23
CA ILE A 112 9.65 2.75 3.04
C ILE A 112 9.11 2.74 1.62
N THR A 113 9.63 1.83 0.79
CA THR A 113 9.15 1.63 -0.56
C THR A 113 8.56 0.23 -0.66
N THR A 114 7.30 0.14 -1.05
CA THR A 114 6.54 -1.11 -1.09
C THR A 114 5.98 -1.36 -2.46
N ALA A 115 5.72 -2.63 -2.77
CA ALA A 115 5.07 -3.08 -3.98
C ALA A 115 3.83 -3.91 -3.62
N SER A 116 2.70 -3.59 -4.23
CA SER A 116 1.40 -4.24 -4.00
C SER A 116 0.88 -4.84 -5.31
N PRO A 117 1.20 -6.11 -5.62
CA PRO A 117 0.69 -6.77 -6.81
C PRO A 117 -0.78 -7.15 -6.68
N PHE A 118 -1.50 -7.09 -7.80
CA PHE A 118 -2.89 -7.55 -7.87
C PHE A 118 -3.21 -8.24 -9.20
N VAL A 119 -4.28 -9.06 -9.17
CA VAL A 119 -4.90 -9.65 -10.34
C VAL A 119 -6.40 -9.44 -10.29
N TYR A 120 -6.98 -9.06 -11.41
CA TYR A 120 -8.41 -8.94 -11.61
C TYR A 120 -8.83 -9.72 -12.84
N MET A 121 -9.94 -10.46 -12.74
CA MET A 121 -10.54 -11.20 -13.86
C MET A 121 -12.03 -10.92 -13.95
N GLN A 122 -12.52 -10.81 -15.18
CA GLN A 122 -13.94 -10.67 -15.47
C GLN A 122 -14.31 -11.54 -16.65
N TYR A 123 -15.49 -12.15 -16.57
CA TYR A 123 -16.13 -12.81 -17.69
C TYR A 123 -17.58 -12.38 -17.81
N VAL A 124 -17.97 -11.89 -18.99
CA VAL A 124 -19.34 -11.46 -19.28
C VAL A 124 -19.82 -12.15 -20.55
N LYS A 125 -20.91 -12.91 -20.44
CA LYS A 125 -21.57 -13.55 -21.58
C LYS A 125 -23.09 -13.55 -21.39
N GLY A 126 -23.78 -12.84 -22.25
CA GLY A 126 -25.24 -12.77 -22.23
C GLY A 126 -25.77 -12.11 -20.95
N LYS A 127 -26.34 -12.92 -20.05
CA LYS A 127 -26.88 -12.50 -18.73
C LYS A 127 -25.93 -12.76 -17.58
N LEU A 128 -24.89 -13.55 -17.80
CA LEU A 128 -23.92 -13.96 -16.77
C LEU A 128 -22.76 -12.95 -16.72
N ALA A 129 -22.43 -12.49 -15.51
CA ALA A 129 -21.20 -11.80 -15.23
C ALA A 129 -20.52 -12.42 -14.00
N LEU A 130 -19.25 -12.79 -14.17
CA LEU A 130 -18.35 -13.27 -13.12
C LEU A 130 -17.22 -12.27 -12.97
N LYS A 131 -16.83 -11.96 -11.74
CA LYS A 131 -15.65 -11.12 -11.45
C LYS A 131 -14.90 -11.69 -10.27
N ALA A 132 -13.59 -11.57 -10.31
CA ALA A 132 -12.71 -11.94 -9.21
C ALA A 132 -11.54 -10.94 -9.12
N LYS A 133 -11.08 -10.67 -7.91
CA LYS A 133 -9.89 -9.86 -7.65
C LYS A 133 -9.13 -10.44 -6.47
N THR A 134 -7.82 -10.40 -6.55
CA THR A 134 -6.93 -10.60 -5.41
C THR A 134 -5.86 -9.52 -5.42
N ILE A 135 -5.48 -9.05 -4.26
CA ILE A 135 -4.38 -8.11 -4.04
C ILE A 135 -3.58 -8.54 -2.82
N TYR A 136 -2.26 -8.46 -2.93
CA TYR A 136 -1.34 -8.53 -1.81
C TYR A 136 -0.79 -7.13 -1.59
N ALA A 137 -1.16 -6.49 -0.49
CA ALA A 137 -0.82 -5.11 -0.21
C ALA A 137 0.24 -5.00 0.90
N SER A 138 1.22 -4.13 0.69
CA SER A 138 2.28 -3.81 1.63
C SER A 138 2.18 -2.32 1.99
N ALA A 139 2.01 -1.99 3.28
CA ALA A 139 1.67 -0.65 3.76
C ALA A 139 0.45 -0.06 2.99
N GLY A 140 -0.54 -0.92 2.72
CA GLY A 140 -1.61 -0.65 1.76
C GLY A 140 -2.94 -0.29 2.37
N GLU A 141 -3.00 0.64 3.33
CA GLU A 141 -4.24 1.07 3.99
C GLU A 141 -5.26 1.61 3.00
N HIS A 142 -4.80 2.24 1.93
CA HIS A 142 -5.66 2.75 0.85
C HIS A 142 -6.25 1.64 -0.05
N TYR A 143 -5.73 0.41 0.06
CA TYR A 143 -6.28 -0.75 -0.64
C TYR A 143 -7.14 -1.62 0.25
N ASN A 144 -6.71 -1.87 1.47
CA ASN A 144 -7.21 -2.93 2.33
C ASN A 144 -7.64 -2.48 3.73
N ILE A 145 -7.92 -1.24 4.04
CA ILE A 145 -8.22 -0.72 5.40
C ILE A 145 -7.07 -0.90 6.39
N GLN A 146 -6.53 -2.10 6.51
CA GLN A 146 -5.43 -2.42 7.41
C GLN A 146 -4.12 -2.39 6.65
N GLY A 147 -3.13 -1.79 7.24
CA GLY A 147 -1.81 -1.61 6.67
C GLY A 147 -0.94 -0.87 7.65
N GLY A 148 -0.01 -0.08 7.13
CA GLY A 148 0.91 0.70 7.92
C GLY A 148 2.30 0.10 7.96
N TYR A 149 3.08 0.55 8.93
CA TYR A 149 4.46 0.15 9.10
C TYR A 149 4.87 0.32 10.57
N GLY A 150 5.89 -0.43 10.96
CA GLY A 150 6.52 -0.31 12.28
C GLY A 150 8.02 -0.06 12.16
N ILE A 151 8.63 0.37 13.26
CA ILE A 151 10.08 0.50 13.38
C ILE A 151 10.65 -0.89 13.71
N THR A 152 11.69 -1.31 12.99
CA THR A 152 12.44 -2.53 13.30
C THR A 152 13.70 -2.23 14.08
N LYS A 153 14.37 -1.11 13.76
CA LYS A 153 15.59 -0.71 14.43
C LYS A 153 15.73 0.81 14.49
N LYS A 154 16.29 1.29 15.60
CA LYS A 154 16.65 2.69 15.81
C LYS A 154 18.16 2.84 15.90
N PHE A 155 18.71 3.85 15.27
CA PHE A 155 20.11 4.20 15.30
C PHE A 155 20.27 5.54 16.03
N GLU A 156 20.06 5.52 17.35
CA GLU A 156 20.10 6.70 18.23
C GLU A 156 21.23 6.62 19.27
N ASP A 157 22.12 5.65 19.17
CA ASP A 157 23.25 5.54 20.10
C ASP A 157 24.36 6.54 19.77
N LEU A 158 25.34 6.64 20.65
CA LEU A 158 26.41 7.61 20.53
C LEU A 158 27.23 7.38 19.25
N GLY A 159 27.26 8.36 18.37
CA GLY A 159 27.98 8.31 17.09
C GLY A 159 27.17 7.75 15.93
N GLU A 160 25.90 7.39 16.15
CA GLU A 160 24.96 7.01 15.10
C GLU A 160 24.28 8.26 14.47
N ASP A 161 23.69 8.11 13.31
CA ASP A 161 23.16 9.20 12.50
C ASP A 161 21.68 9.51 12.73
N GLY A 162 21.03 8.78 13.64
CA GLY A 162 19.63 8.98 14.01
C GLY A 162 18.63 8.46 13.01
N HIS A 163 19.00 7.63 12.01
CA HIS A 163 18.04 7.00 11.11
C HIS A 163 17.30 5.82 11.78
N TYR A 164 16.18 5.38 11.17
CA TYR A 164 15.44 4.19 11.59
C TYR A 164 15.21 3.27 10.40
N GLU A 165 15.18 1.98 10.70
CA GLU A 165 14.69 0.95 9.77
C GLU A 165 13.23 0.64 10.05
N TYR A 166 12.47 0.28 9.01
CA TYR A 166 11.04 0.06 9.10
C TYR A 166 10.64 -1.18 8.32
N ALA A 167 9.63 -1.89 8.84
CA ALA A 167 8.94 -2.96 8.11
C ALA A 167 7.49 -2.58 7.81
N PRO A 168 7.01 -2.78 6.57
CA PRO A 168 5.62 -2.59 6.22
C PRO A 168 4.75 -3.74 6.74
N THR A 169 3.50 -3.45 7.05
CA THR A 169 2.49 -4.47 7.31
C THR A 169 1.96 -5.02 5.99
N HIS A 170 1.82 -6.33 5.92
CA HIS A 170 1.33 -7.05 4.75
C HIS A 170 -0.10 -7.54 4.96
N SER A 171 -0.92 -7.43 3.93
CA SER A 171 -2.30 -7.94 3.95
C SER A 171 -2.72 -8.43 2.57
N SER A 172 -3.73 -9.28 2.52
CA SER A 172 -4.33 -9.73 1.27
C SER A 172 -5.83 -9.63 1.33
N SER A 173 -6.45 -9.17 0.25
CA SER A 173 -7.88 -9.27 0.04
C SER A 173 -8.20 -9.96 -1.27
N THR A 174 -9.15 -10.88 -1.21
CA THR A 174 -9.63 -11.63 -2.37
C THR A 174 -11.14 -11.64 -2.36
N TRP A 175 -11.76 -11.40 -3.50
CA TRP A 175 -13.19 -11.51 -3.63
C TRP A 175 -13.59 -12.11 -4.98
N PHE A 176 -14.78 -12.73 -4.99
CA PHE A 176 -15.43 -13.26 -6.16
C PHE A 176 -16.89 -12.82 -6.17
N THR A 177 -17.40 -12.43 -7.33
CA THR A 177 -18.82 -12.12 -7.54
C THR A 177 -19.39 -12.88 -8.71
N VAL A 178 -20.64 -13.28 -8.58
CA VAL A 178 -21.46 -13.81 -9.66
C VAL A 178 -22.75 -13.02 -9.73
N SER A 179 -23.13 -12.59 -10.92
CA SER A 179 -24.45 -12.01 -11.16
C SER A 179 -25.09 -12.58 -12.42
N TYR A 180 -26.42 -12.71 -12.40
CA TYR A 180 -27.18 -13.25 -13.51
C TYR A 180 -28.46 -12.46 -13.75
N GLY A 181 -28.59 -11.88 -14.92
CA GLY A 181 -29.77 -11.11 -15.32
C GLY A 181 -29.47 -9.89 -16.18
N LYS A 182 -30.52 -9.22 -16.67
CA LYS A 182 -30.42 -7.94 -17.38
C LYS A 182 -31.17 -6.83 -16.67
N LYS A 183 -32.50 -6.98 -16.51
CA LYS A 183 -33.37 -6.00 -15.83
C LYS A 183 -33.33 -6.22 -14.30
N TRP A 184 -33.40 -7.45 -13.90
CA TRP A 184 -33.18 -7.92 -12.52
C TRP A 184 -31.94 -8.80 -12.55
N ALA A 185 -30.91 -8.40 -11.82
CA ALA A 185 -29.62 -9.09 -11.80
C ALA A 185 -29.19 -9.35 -10.34
N PRO A 186 -29.76 -10.39 -9.69
CA PRO A 186 -29.27 -10.81 -8.39
C PRO A 186 -27.77 -11.08 -8.45
N MET A 187 -27.08 -10.70 -7.39
CA MET A 187 -25.63 -10.86 -7.25
C MET A 187 -25.29 -11.51 -5.92
N LEU A 188 -24.36 -12.44 -5.96
CA LEU A 188 -23.69 -13.02 -4.81
C LEU A 188 -22.24 -12.58 -4.81
N MET A 189 -21.75 -12.18 -3.64
CA MET A 189 -20.33 -11.87 -3.41
C MET A 189 -19.80 -12.71 -2.26
N VAL A 190 -18.59 -13.24 -2.42
CA VAL A 190 -17.79 -13.86 -1.35
C VAL A 190 -16.45 -13.17 -1.33
N GLY A 191 -16.01 -12.77 -0.14
CA GLY A 191 -14.71 -12.12 0.06
C GLY A 191 -13.96 -12.72 1.24
N TYR A 192 -12.63 -12.70 1.14
CA TYR A 192 -11.72 -13.12 2.17
C TYR A 192 -10.63 -12.09 2.35
N TYR A 193 -10.35 -11.74 3.58
CA TYR A 193 -9.30 -10.82 3.97
C TYR A 193 -8.37 -11.48 4.99
N LYS A 194 -7.07 -11.27 4.85
CA LYS A 194 -6.07 -11.76 5.80
C LYS A 194 -5.00 -10.69 6.02
N ASN A 195 -4.72 -10.41 7.30
CA ASN A 195 -3.54 -9.67 7.73
C ASN A 195 -2.41 -10.67 8.02
N PHE A 196 -1.22 -10.42 7.51
CA PHE A 196 -0.02 -11.25 7.71
C PHE A 196 0.93 -10.62 8.74
N GLY A 197 0.64 -9.39 9.23
CA GLY A 197 1.58 -8.64 10.05
C GLY A 197 2.76 -8.09 9.27
N THR A 198 3.87 -7.91 9.94
CA THR A 198 5.16 -7.49 9.36
C THR A 198 6.05 -8.70 9.11
N SER A 199 6.96 -8.60 8.13
CA SER A 199 7.94 -9.66 7.84
C SER A 199 9.12 -9.68 8.81
N GLU A 200 9.28 -8.64 9.59
CA GLU A 200 10.35 -8.46 10.57
C GLU A 200 9.76 -8.09 11.92
N ASP A 201 10.51 -8.41 12.95
CA ASP A 201 10.16 -8.11 14.32
C ASP A 201 10.20 -6.60 14.57
N LEU A 202 9.18 -6.08 15.24
CA LEU A 202 9.07 -4.65 15.50
C LEU A 202 9.76 -4.26 16.81
N TYR A 203 10.41 -3.10 16.84
CA TYR A 203 10.98 -2.50 18.03
C TYR A 203 9.88 -2.16 19.05
N ASN A 204 10.00 -2.70 20.26
CA ASN A 204 9.10 -2.44 21.37
C ASN A 204 9.83 -1.65 22.48
N PRO A 205 9.57 -0.36 22.66
CA PRO A 205 10.27 0.47 23.63
C PRO A 205 9.97 0.11 25.10
N GLY A 206 8.91 -0.66 25.37
CA GLY A 206 8.50 -1.07 26.73
C GLY A 206 9.06 -2.41 27.18
N ASN A 207 9.84 -3.11 26.37
CA ASN A 207 10.22 -4.50 26.61
C ASN A 207 11.66 -4.84 26.17
N ASP A 208 12.61 -3.93 26.40
CA ASP A 208 14.04 -4.08 26.06
C ASP A 208 14.31 -4.53 24.62
N GLY A 209 13.53 -4.00 23.67
CA GLY A 209 13.64 -4.34 22.26
C GLY A 209 13.04 -5.71 21.88
N LYS A 210 12.35 -6.39 22.78
CA LYS A 210 11.63 -7.63 22.47
C LYS A 210 10.34 -7.33 21.75
N VAL A 211 10.10 -8.12 20.74
CA VAL A 211 9.00 -8.07 19.79
C VAL A 211 7.65 -8.33 20.44
N LEU A 212 6.61 -7.65 19.93
CA LEU A 212 5.22 -8.09 20.14
C LEU A 212 4.96 -9.27 19.19
N GLU A 213 4.78 -10.46 19.73
CA GLU A 213 4.22 -11.61 19.04
C GLU A 213 2.75 -11.40 18.66
#